data_64ac61796e153bca2f9c962118bf3f08
#
_entry.id   64ac61796e153bca2f9c962118bf3f08
#
_cell.length_a   1.000
_cell.length_b   1.000
_cell.length_c   1.000
_cell.angle_alpha   90.00
_cell.angle_beta   90.00
_cell.angle_gamma   90.00
#
_symmetry.space_group_name_H-M   'P 1'
#
loop_
_entity.id
_entity.type
_entity.pdbx_description
1 polymer ?
#
loop_
_entity_poly.entity_id
_entity_poly.type
_entity_poly.pdbx_seq_one_letter_code
_entity_poly.pdbx_strand_id
1 'polypeptide(L)'
;MLNAGGAATNGDDYTDCPDLSLLTTNHDIRRQLFTTVTGTSPATAEASWMAAQLFKEYPGIWPETVRALLIHSAKWTDRMQQRFNTDDKKTSGRKNLLRSCGYGIPSLEKAMWCKNNYVGMVVEDALQPFKKEGGTYKMNEMNLHEFPWPTETLESLGDTKVRLRITLSYYIEPGPGDIGWKDKYRYPSCSLRFDLINNNETIDDFKKRVNVKVRGENKKDSGEGSSGSERWYLGSANRDVGSIHSDFIDSSAVELCNAKFIAVYPVNGWWR
;
A
#
# COMPACT_ATOMS: atom_id res chain seq x y z
N MET A 1 5.26 -12.69 3.96
CA MET A 1 4.91 -13.99 4.56
C MET A 1 5.11 -13.88 6.05
N LEU A 2 4.08 -14.10 6.82
CA LEU A 2 4.14 -14.09 8.27
C LEU A 2 4.80 -15.36 8.81
N ASN A 3 4.86 -16.38 7.98
CA ASN A 3 5.29 -17.70 8.43
C ASN A 3 5.85 -18.54 7.28
N ALA A 4 7.13 -18.61 7.18
CA ALA A 4 7.81 -19.20 6.01
C ALA A 4 8.67 -20.40 6.36
N GLY A 5 8.56 -21.15 7.38
CA GLY A 5 9.51 -22.24 7.66
C GLY A 5 10.99 -21.80 7.59
N GLY A 6 11.89 -22.67 7.90
CA GLY A 6 13.32 -22.42 7.79
C GLY A 6 13.82 -22.53 6.34
N ALA A 7 14.70 -21.64 5.91
CA ALA A 7 15.42 -21.80 4.66
C ALA A 7 16.75 -22.54 4.88
N ALA A 8 17.17 -23.34 3.91
CA ALA A 8 18.50 -23.93 3.91
C ALA A 8 19.58 -22.83 3.83
N THR A 9 20.75 -23.10 4.39
CA THR A 9 21.84 -22.11 4.46
C THR A 9 22.37 -21.70 3.08
N ASN A 10 22.25 -22.57 2.09
CA ASN A 10 22.63 -22.29 0.69
C ASN A 10 21.53 -21.51 -0.08
N GLY A 11 20.33 -21.40 0.45
CA GLY A 11 19.21 -20.72 -0.19
C GLY A 11 18.48 -21.50 -1.27
N ASP A 12 18.88 -22.74 -1.52
CA ASP A 12 18.35 -23.57 -2.62
C ASP A 12 17.17 -24.44 -2.18
N ASP A 13 16.99 -24.62 -0.87
CA ASP A 13 15.95 -25.45 -0.32
C ASP A 13 15.35 -24.86 0.96
N TYR A 14 14.33 -25.50 1.51
CA TYR A 14 13.75 -25.11 2.78
C TYR A 14 13.60 -26.35 3.69
N THR A 15 13.60 -26.11 4.97
CA THR A 15 13.26 -27.12 5.97
C THR A 15 12.16 -26.60 6.87
N ASP A 16 11.27 -27.48 7.31
CA ASP A 16 10.29 -27.17 8.33
C ASP A 16 11.00 -27.02 9.68
N CYS A 17 10.94 -25.81 10.22
CA CYS A 17 11.45 -25.53 11.56
C CYS A 17 10.27 -25.24 12.48
N PRO A 18 10.01 -26.04 13.51
CA PRO A 18 8.90 -25.81 14.45
C PRO A 18 8.91 -24.39 15.06
N ASP A 19 10.08 -23.84 15.37
CA ASP A 19 10.24 -22.51 15.97
C ASP A 19 9.85 -21.38 14.99
N LEU A 20 9.82 -21.68 13.69
CA LEU A 20 9.42 -20.73 12.63
C LEU A 20 8.03 -21.06 12.05
N SER A 21 7.27 -21.93 12.72
CA SER A 21 5.99 -22.44 12.26
C SER A 21 4.88 -22.09 13.23
N LEU A 22 3.65 -21.98 12.74
CA LEU A 22 2.49 -21.80 13.62
C LEU A 22 2.11 -23.13 14.28
N LEU A 23 1.79 -23.06 15.56
CA LEU A 23 1.27 -24.19 16.31
C LEU A 23 -0.23 -24.35 15.99
N THR A 24 -0.64 -25.58 15.67
CA THR A 24 -2.05 -25.94 15.44
C THR A 24 -2.39 -27.29 16.04
N THR A 25 -3.65 -27.62 16.07
CA THR A 25 -4.11 -28.95 16.49
C THR A 25 -3.77 -30.01 15.43
N ASN A 26 -3.38 -31.19 15.88
CA ASN A 26 -3.13 -32.32 14.99
C ASN A 26 -4.45 -32.99 14.61
N HIS A 27 -4.54 -33.54 13.40
CA HIS A 27 -5.66 -34.34 12.94
C HIS A 27 -5.81 -35.68 13.67
N ASP A 28 -4.71 -36.24 14.17
CA ASP A 28 -4.69 -37.45 15.00
C ASP A 28 -4.29 -37.12 16.44
N ILE A 29 -5.27 -36.70 17.20
CA ILE A 29 -5.12 -36.36 18.62
C ILE A 29 -4.66 -37.48 19.53
N ARG A 30 -4.76 -38.76 19.06
CA ARG A 30 -4.28 -39.93 19.82
C ARG A 30 -2.78 -40.07 19.76
N ARG A 31 -2.16 -39.57 18.68
CA ARG A 31 -0.70 -39.59 18.49
C ARG A 31 -0.07 -38.34 19.06
N GLN A 32 -0.64 -37.17 18.74
CA GLN A 32 -0.07 -35.91 19.12
C GLN A 32 -1.19 -34.85 19.14
N LEU A 33 -1.27 -34.05 20.21
CA LEU A 33 -2.30 -33.03 20.35
C LEU A 33 -2.08 -31.84 19.41
N PHE A 34 -0.83 -31.45 19.26
CA PHE A 34 -0.42 -30.27 18.49
C PHE A 34 0.59 -30.65 17.41
N THR A 35 0.57 -29.89 16.34
CA THR A 35 1.56 -29.96 15.25
C THR A 35 1.91 -28.58 14.77
N THR A 36 2.91 -28.44 13.96
CA THR A 36 3.32 -27.18 13.34
C THR A 36 2.87 -27.13 11.89
N VAL A 37 2.57 -25.95 11.40
CA VAL A 37 2.15 -25.72 10.02
C VAL A 37 2.82 -24.46 9.47
N THR A 38 3.28 -24.54 8.23
CA THR A 38 3.86 -23.44 7.46
C THR A 38 3.08 -23.20 6.18
N GLY A 39 3.22 -22.01 5.61
CA GLY A 39 2.62 -21.65 4.32
C GLY A 39 1.78 -20.39 4.37
N THR A 40 1.10 -20.11 3.28
CA THR A 40 0.26 -18.91 3.14
C THR A 40 -1.09 -19.05 3.85
N SER A 41 -1.62 -20.26 4.02
CA SER A 41 -2.88 -20.49 4.73
C SER A 41 -2.79 -20.12 6.21
N PRO A 42 -1.82 -20.62 7.01
CA PRO A 42 -1.64 -20.18 8.38
C PRO A 42 -1.30 -18.68 8.48
N ALA A 43 -0.54 -18.12 7.53
CA ALA A 43 -0.28 -16.68 7.47
C ALA A 43 -1.57 -15.86 7.26
N THR A 44 -2.52 -16.37 6.47
CA THR A 44 -3.84 -15.77 6.29
C THR A 44 -4.66 -15.78 7.58
N ALA A 45 -4.62 -16.90 8.32
CA ALA A 45 -5.31 -17.01 9.60
C ALA A 45 -4.76 -16.00 10.62
N GLU A 46 -3.44 -15.84 10.67
CA GLU A 46 -2.79 -14.85 11.53
C GLU A 46 -3.14 -13.40 11.12
N ALA A 47 -3.12 -13.10 9.83
CA ALA A 47 -3.56 -11.79 9.34
C ALA A 47 -5.04 -11.51 9.67
N SER A 48 -5.90 -12.53 9.59
CA SER A 48 -7.31 -12.41 9.99
C SER A 48 -7.47 -12.15 11.48
N TRP A 49 -6.66 -12.81 12.31
CA TRP A 49 -6.61 -12.52 13.74
C TRP A 49 -6.17 -11.09 14.03
N MET A 50 -5.12 -10.60 13.37
CA MET A 50 -4.70 -9.20 13.49
C MET A 50 -5.81 -8.23 13.09
N ALA A 51 -6.52 -8.52 11.99
CA ALA A 51 -7.66 -7.71 11.55
C ALA A 51 -8.78 -7.69 12.60
N ALA A 52 -9.10 -8.83 13.21
CA ALA A 52 -10.08 -8.90 14.28
C ALA A 52 -9.69 -8.06 15.52
N GLN A 53 -8.40 -8.02 15.88
CA GLN A 53 -7.91 -7.15 16.96
C GLN A 53 -8.10 -5.66 16.60
N LEU A 54 -7.84 -5.26 15.35
CA LEU A 54 -8.07 -3.88 14.90
C LEU A 54 -9.56 -3.50 14.91
N PHE A 55 -10.45 -4.38 14.48
CA PHE A 55 -11.90 -4.13 14.58
C PHE A 55 -12.36 -4.01 16.04
N LYS A 56 -11.78 -4.78 16.95
CA LYS A 56 -12.06 -4.69 18.39
C LYS A 56 -11.58 -3.37 18.97
N GLU A 57 -10.36 -2.94 18.61
CA GLU A 57 -9.75 -1.71 19.14
C GLU A 57 -10.43 -0.45 18.61
N TYR A 58 -10.86 -0.49 17.36
CA TYR A 58 -11.47 0.64 16.65
C TYR A 58 -12.90 0.32 16.17
N PRO A 59 -13.91 0.36 17.06
CA PRO A 59 -15.28 0.10 16.66
C PRO A 59 -15.76 1.05 15.55
N GLY A 60 -16.35 0.49 14.50
CA GLY A 60 -16.84 1.27 13.36
C GLY A 60 -15.79 1.63 12.29
N ILE A 61 -14.54 1.18 12.45
CA ILE A 61 -13.50 1.34 11.42
C ILE A 61 -13.89 0.61 10.13
N TRP A 62 -13.60 1.21 8.99
CA TRP A 62 -13.88 0.58 7.70
C TRP A 62 -12.95 -0.60 7.41
N PRO A 63 -13.44 -1.65 6.71
CA PRO A 63 -12.58 -2.79 6.30
C PRO A 63 -11.36 -2.37 5.48
N GLU A 64 -11.52 -1.36 4.63
CA GLU A 64 -10.43 -0.77 3.85
C GLU A 64 -9.34 -0.18 4.73
N THR A 65 -9.74 0.47 5.83
CA THR A 65 -8.82 1.06 6.79
C THR A 65 -8.07 -0.01 7.59
N VAL A 66 -8.74 -1.08 8.02
CA VAL A 66 -8.08 -2.22 8.66
C VAL A 66 -7.00 -2.81 7.74
N ARG A 67 -7.34 -3.00 6.47
CA ARG A 67 -6.39 -3.47 5.46
C ARG A 67 -5.24 -2.49 5.26
N ALA A 68 -5.53 -1.18 5.23
CA ALA A 68 -4.51 -0.15 5.15
C ALA A 68 -3.57 -0.16 6.35
N LEU A 69 -4.08 -0.26 7.57
CA LEU A 69 -3.29 -0.27 8.80
C LEU A 69 -2.33 -1.47 8.87
N LEU A 70 -2.79 -2.66 8.50
CA LEU A 70 -1.94 -3.85 8.42
C LEU A 70 -0.78 -3.64 7.43
N ILE A 71 -1.07 -3.15 6.23
CA ILE A 71 -0.06 -2.90 5.21
C ILE A 71 0.85 -1.72 5.60
N HIS A 72 0.30 -0.66 6.20
CA HIS A 72 1.07 0.49 6.65
C HIS A 72 2.09 0.12 7.74
N SER A 73 1.73 -0.80 8.62
CA SER A 73 2.60 -1.31 9.68
C SER A 73 3.72 -2.22 9.17
N ALA A 74 3.54 -2.80 7.98
CA ALA A 74 4.42 -3.83 7.45
C ALA A 74 5.80 -3.27 7.07
N LYS A 75 6.83 -4.07 7.29
CA LYS A 75 8.22 -3.75 6.95
C LYS A 75 8.91 -4.91 6.26
N TRP A 76 9.73 -4.62 5.26
CA TRP A 76 10.69 -5.57 4.73
C TRP A 76 11.89 -5.70 5.68
N THR A 77 12.35 -6.92 5.89
CA THR A 77 13.61 -7.17 6.60
C THR A 77 14.80 -6.86 5.69
N ASP A 78 15.96 -6.61 6.30
CA ASP A 78 17.19 -6.36 5.54
C ASP A 78 17.53 -7.55 4.63
N ARG A 79 17.28 -8.79 5.07
CA ARG A 79 17.48 -9.99 4.26
C ARG A 79 16.55 -10.05 3.05
N MET A 80 15.28 -9.64 3.19
CA MET A 80 14.37 -9.53 2.04
C MET A 80 14.90 -8.52 1.03
N GLN A 81 15.35 -7.37 1.48
CA GLN A 81 15.88 -6.32 0.62
C GLN A 81 17.17 -6.76 -0.09
N GLN A 82 18.11 -7.36 0.65
CA GLN A 82 19.37 -7.88 0.11
C GLN A 82 19.13 -8.99 -0.95
N ARG A 83 18.21 -9.93 -0.67
CA ARG A 83 17.88 -11.02 -1.61
C ARG A 83 17.42 -10.52 -2.98
N PHE A 84 16.73 -9.39 -3.03
CA PHE A 84 16.20 -8.81 -4.27
C PHE A 84 17.04 -7.65 -4.81
N ASN A 85 18.22 -7.37 -4.22
CA ASN A 85 19.13 -6.29 -4.63
C ASN A 85 18.38 -4.94 -4.76
N THR A 86 17.61 -4.57 -3.74
CA THR A 86 16.77 -3.36 -3.78
C THR A 86 17.56 -2.07 -3.69
N ASP A 87 18.82 -2.12 -3.27
CA ASP A 87 19.74 -0.98 -3.20
C ASP A 87 20.19 -0.52 -4.59
N ASP A 88 20.15 -1.44 -5.57
CA ASP A 88 20.37 -1.06 -6.96
C ASP A 88 19.17 -0.23 -7.42
N LYS A 89 19.41 0.97 -7.96
CA LYS A 89 18.35 1.90 -8.46
C LYS A 89 17.47 1.29 -9.54
N LYS A 90 17.71 0.02 -9.91
CA LYS A 90 16.89 -0.74 -10.84
C LYS A 90 15.54 -1.10 -10.23
N THR A 91 14.49 -0.62 -10.86
CA THR A 91 13.08 -0.90 -10.49
C THR A 91 12.73 -2.39 -10.46
N SER A 92 13.51 -3.25 -11.12
CA SER A 92 13.29 -4.71 -11.19
C SER A 92 13.42 -5.40 -9.83
N GLY A 93 14.41 -5.03 -9.00
CA GLY A 93 14.61 -5.61 -7.67
C GLY A 93 13.43 -5.30 -6.74
N ARG A 94 13.00 -4.05 -6.70
CA ARG A 94 11.85 -3.60 -5.90
C ARG A 94 10.54 -4.25 -6.35
N LYS A 95 10.35 -4.41 -7.67
CA LYS A 95 9.20 -5.13 -8.24
C LYS A 95 9.18 -6.60 -7.81
N ASN A 96 10.32 -7.27 -7.86
CA ASN A 96 10.43 -8.66 -7.46
C ASN A 96 10.24 -8.82 -5.94
N LEU A 97 10.77 -7.92 -5.13
CA LEU A 97 10.52 -7.86 -3.69
C LEU A 97 9.01 -7.75 -3.40
N LEU A 98 8.33 -6.80 -4.03
CA LEU A 98 6.89 -6.61 -3.85
C LEU A 98 6.07 -7.83 -4.28
N ARG A 99 6.43 -8.45 -5.40
CA ARG A 99 5.74 -9.66 -5.91
C ARG A 99 5.94 -10.90 -5.04
N SER A 100 7.09 -11.03 -4.40
CA SER A 100 7.45 -12.20 -3.60
C SER A 100 7.09 -12.06 -2.13
N CYS A 101 7.28 -10.88 -1.56
CA CYS A 101 7.13 -10.60 -0.14
C CYS A 101 5.97 -9.64 0.19
N GLY A 102 5.20 -9.20 -0.80
CA GLY A 102 4.20 -8.15 -0.60
C GLY A 102 4.84 -6.91 0.01
N TYR A 103 4.16 -6.31 0.98
CA TYR A 103 4.68 -5.14 1.71
C TYR A 103 5.54 -5.49 2.93
N GLY A 104 5.87 -6.77 3.10
CA GLY A 104 6.71 -7.27 4.19
C GLY A 104 5.91 -7.85 5.35
N ILE A 105 6.48 -7.81 6.55
CA ILE A 105 5.91 -8.38 7.76
C ILE A 105 5.10 -7.31 8.49
N PRO A 106 3.77 -7.47 8.65
CA PRO A 106 2.94 -6.55 9.40
C PRO A 106 3.26 -6.63 10.91
N SER A 107 3.00 -5.54 11.62
CA SER A 107 3.11 -5.46 13.06
C SER A 107 1.78 -5.02 13.65
N LEU A 108 1.13 -5.89 14.43
CA LEU A 108 -0.13 -5.58 15.08
C LEU A 108 0.02 -4.36 16.00
N GLU A 109 1.07 -4.33 16.81
CA GLU A 109 1.36 -3.20 17.70
C GLU A 109 1.37 -1.87 16.95
N LYS A 110 2.14 -1.78 15.86
CA LYS A 110 2.18 -0.55 15.05
C LYS A 110 0.86 -0.23 14.40
N ALA A 111 0.14 -1.24 13.90
CA ALA A 111 -1.17 -1.04 13.29
C ALA A 111 -2.18 -0.47 14.30
N MET A 112 -2.15 -0.93 15.54
CA MET A 112 -2.99 -0.43 16.64
C MET A 112 -2.62 0.99 17.06
N TRP A 113 -1.36 1.39 16.93
CA TRP A 113 -0.89 2.72 17.34
C TRP A 113 -1.09 3.79 16.25
N CYS A 114 -1.24 3.41 14.99
CA CYS A 114 -1.31 4.36 13.87
C CYS A 114 -2.45 5.39 14.00
N LYS A 115 -3.61 4.99 14.50
CA LYS A 115 -4.77 5.90 14.62
C LYS A 115 -4.64 6.88 15.77
N ASN A 116 -3.97 6.49 16.84
CA ASN A 116 -3.84 7.28 18.07
C ASN A 116 -2.48 7.96 18.21
N ASN A 117 -1.63 7.84 17.20
CA ASN A 117 -0.31 8.45 17.20
C ASN A 117 -0.38 9.83 16.55
N TYR A 118 0.15 10.84 17.22
CA TYR A 118 0.20 12.22 16.71
C TYR A 118 0.99 12.41 15.39
N VAL A 119 1.80 11.40 15.01
CA VAL A 119 2.58 11.40 13.76
C VAL A 119 1.86 10.68 12.63
N GLY A 120 0.67 10.16 12.87
CA GLY A 120 -0.15 9.45 11.89
C GLY A 120 -1.44 10.21 11.57
N MET A 121 -1.87 10.15 10.31
CA MET A 121 -3.16 10.61 9.85
C MET A 121 -3.92 9.45 9.23
N VAL A 122 -5.13 9.18 9.69
CA VAL A 122 -6.05 8.19 9.13
C VAL A 122 -7.29 8.93 8.65
N VAL A 123 -7.61 8.73 7.37
CA VAL A 123 -8.79 9.35 6.73
C VAL A 123 -9.64 8.25 6.13
N GLU A 124 -10.93 8.26 6.46
CA GLU A 124 -11.96 7.45 5.84
C GLU A 124 -12.88 8.39 5.07
N ASP A 125 -12.90 8.26 3.76
CA ASP A 125 -13.64 9.17 2.90
C ASP A 125 -14.22 8.45 1.69
N ALA A 126 -15.32 8.96 1.16
CA ALA A 126 -15.98 8.45 -0.04
C ALA A 126 -15.68 9.36 -1.22
N LEU A 127 -15.51 8.77 -2.40
CA LEU A 127 -15.25 9.48 -3.64
C LEU A 127 -16.17 8.93 -4.72
N GLN A 128 -16.89 9.84 -5.39
CA GLN A 128 -17.66 9.49 -6.59
C GLN A 128 -16.77 9.65 -7.83
N PRO A 129 -16.21 8.54 -8.35
CA PRO A 129 -15.14 8.63 -9.35
C PRO A 129 -15.61 9.18 -10.71
N PHE A 130 -16.83 8.88 -11.11
CA PHE A 130 -17.34 9.23 -12.44
C PHE A 130 -18.74 9.82 -12.38
N LYS A 131 -19.01 10.69 -13.34
CA LYS A 131 -20.37 11.18 -13.65
C LYS A 131 -20.68 11.00 -15.14
N LYS A 132 -21.96 10.80 -15.47
CA LYS A 132 -22.43 10.76 -16.84
C LYS A 132 -22.85 12.17 -17.27
N GLU A 133 -22.22 12.69 -18.30
CA GLU A 133 -22.49 14.02 -18.84
C GLU A 133 -22.49 13.96 -20.38
N GLY A 134 -23.58 14.39 -21.01
CA GLY A 134 -23.72 14.35 -22.45
C GLY A 134 -23.59 12.95 -23.08
N GLY A 135 -24.03 11.88 -22.38
CA GLY A 135 -23.93 10.50 -22.83
C GLY A 135 -22.57 9.82 -22.63
N THR A 136 -21.55 10.57 -22.18
CA THR A 136 -20.21 10.05 -21.86
C THR A 136 -19.92 10.09 -20.38
N TYR A 137 -19.13 9.11 -19.89
CA TYR A 137 -18.61 9.15 -18.52
C TYR A 137 -17.38 10.03 -18.44
N LYS A 138 -17.41 10.98 -17.50
CA LYS A 138 -16.29 11.87 -17.18
C LYS A 138 -15.85 11.63 -15.76
N MET A 139 -14.60 11.88 -15.48
CA MET A 139 -14.12 11.93 -14.08
C MET A 139 -14.84 13.05 -13.33
N ASN A 140 -15.14 12.77 -12.07
CA ASN A 140 -15.97 13.66 -11.26
C ASN A 140 -15.17 14.27 -10.10
N GLU A 141 -14.81 13.48 -9.12
CA GLU A 141 -14.25 13.96 -7.86
C GLU A 141 -12.79 13.57 -7.68
N MET A 142 -12.10 14.42 -6.95
CA MET A 142 -10.77 14.20 -6.41
C MET A 142 -10.78 14.74 -4.99
N ASN A 143 -10.35 13.92 -4.03
CA ASN A 143 -10.22 14.33 -2.65
C ASN A 143 -8.84 14.91 -2.40
N LEU A 144 -8.82 16.07 -1.77
CA LEU A 144 -7.60 16.77 -1.37
C LEU A 144 -7.55 16.84 0.15
N HIS A 145 -6.52 16.22 0.73
CA HIS A 145 -6.34 16.21 2.18
C HIS A 145 -5.11 17.02 2.56
N GLU A 146 -5.26 17.86 3.58
CA GLU A 146 -4.15 18.60 4.18
C GLU A 146 -3.54 17.78 5.31
N PHE A 147 -2.21 17.70 5.34
CA PHE A 147 -1.51 17.04 6.43
C PHE A 147 -1.45 17.95 7.65
N PRO A 148 -1.81 17.44 8.84
CA PRO A 148 -1.67 18.18 10.09
C PRO A 148 -0.22 18.14 10.58
N TRP A 149 0.69 18.71 9.78
CA TRP A 149 2.11 18.68 10.14
C TRP A 149 2.40 19.41 11.45
N PRO A 150 3.19 18.82 12.36
CA PRO A 150 3.77 19.54 13.50
C PRO A 150 4.88 20.46 12.99
N THR A 151 4.50 21.59 12.39
CA THR A 151 5.40 22.48 11.62
C THR A 151 6.61 22.90 12.43
N GLU A 152 6.42 23.35 13.67
CA GLU A 152 7.50 23.76 14.55
C GLU A 152 8.50 22.64 14.83
N THR A 153 8.01 21.41 15.00
CA THR A 153 8.86 20.23 15.23
C THR A 153 9.65 19.89 13.97
N LEU A 154 9.01 19.89 12.81
CA LEU A 154 9.67 19.58 11.54
C LEU A 154 10.71 20.65 11.18
N GLU A 155 10.42 21.91 11.43
CA GLU A 155 11.37 23.01 11.22
C GLU A 155 12.57 22.89 12.18
N SER A 156 12.35 22.51 13.46
CA SER A 156 13.42 22.32 14.43
C SER A 156 14.34 21.15 14.08
N LEU A 157 13.83 20.14 13.36
CA LEU A 157 14.60 19.00 12.88
C LEU A 157 15.48 19.34 11.65
N GLY A 158 15.21 20.43 10.95
CA GLY A 158 16.01 20.92 9.84
C GLY A 158 16.23 19.85 8.74
N ASP A 159 17.49 19.57 8.45
CA ASP A 159 17.89 18.60 7.41
C ASP A 159 17.87 17.13 7.88
N THR A 160 17.37 16.86 9.08
CA THR A 160 17.23 15.48 9.57
C THR A 160 16.35 14.67 8.61
N LYS A 161 16.84 13.49 8.22
CA LYS A 161 16.09 12.58 7.35
C LYS A 161 14.88 12.02 8.07
N VAL A 162 13.73 12.21 7.47
CA VAL A 162 12.44 11.69 7.94
C VAL A 162 11.77 10.90 6.82
N ARG A 163 10.89 9.98 7.19
CA ARG A 163 10.16 9.15 6.22
C ARG A 163 8.67 9.45 6.30
N LEU A 164 8.09 9.81 5.16
CA LEU A 164 6.64 9.83 4.96
C LEU A 164 6.23 8.55 4.25
N ARG A 165 5.36 7.76 4.89
CA ARG A 165 4.71 6.61 4.27
C ARG A 165 3.24 6.93 4.04
N ILE A 166 2.76 6.62 2.85
CA ILE A 166 1.34 6.77 2.49
C ILE A 166 0.80 5.40 2.08
N THR A 167 -0.37 5.06 2.59
CA THR A 167 -1.08 3.84 2.24
C THR A 167 -2.52 4.17 1.89
N LEU A 168 -2.91 3.89 0.66
CA LEU A 168 -4.26 4.02 0.14
C LEU A 168 -4.86 2.63 -0.02
N SER A 169 -6.02 2.39 0.58
CA SER A 169 -6.80 1.18 0.44
C SER A 169 -8.22 1.54 0.02
N TYR A 170 -8.75 0.85 -0.97
CA TYR A 170 -10.09 1.08 -1.48
C TYR A 170 -10.70 -0.21 -2.01
N TYR A 171 -12.01 -0.23 -2.12
CA TYR A 171 -12.73 -1.34 -2.73
C TYR A 171 -12.64 -1.27 -4.26
N ILE A 172 -12.48 -2.41 -4.91
CA ILE A 172 -12.55 -2.54 -6.37
C ILE A 172 -13.76 -3.42 -6.71
N GLU A 173 -14.66 -2.86 -7.51
CA GLU A 173 -15.71 -3.64 -8.12
C GLU A 173 -15.13 -4.53 -9.22
N PRO A 174 -15.43 -5.85 -9.25
CA PRO A 174 -14.91 -6.77 -10.25
C PRO A 174 -15.46 -6.44 -11.64
N GLY A 175 -14.73 -6.81 -12.69
CA GLY A 175 -15.17 -6.69 -14.06
C GLY A 175 -16.46 -7.48 -14.30
N PRO A 176 -17.43 -6.93 -15.06
CA PRO A 176 -18.64 -7.67 -15.43
C PRO A 176 -18.31 -8.76 -16.44
N GLY A 177 -18.92 -9.93 -16.30
CA GLY A 177 -18.87 -11.02 -17.28
C GLY A 177 -18.23 -12.32 -16.80
N ASP A 178 -18.52 -13.40 -17.50
CA ASP A 178 -18.11 -14.79 -17.25
C ASP A 178 -16.74 -15.13 -17.84
N ILE A 179 -15.80 -14.23 -17.75
CA ILE A 179 -14.41 -14.51 -18.12
C ILE A 179 -13.76 -15.23 -16.95
N GLY A 180 -13.77 -16.51 -16.91
CA GLY A 180 -13.25 -17.41 -15.89
C GLY A 180 -12.65 -16.76 -14.64
N TRP A 181 -12.69 -17.38 -13.49
CA TRP A 181 -12.33 -16.77 -12.20
C TRP A 181 -10.93 -16.12 -12.16
N LYS A 182 -9.98 -16.55 -12.98
CA LYS A 182 -8.62 -15.96 -13.08
C LYS A 182 -8.60 -14.58 -13.71
N ASP A 183 -9.50 -14.31 -14.63
CA ASP A 183 -9.55 -13.06 -15.40
C ASP A 183 -10.64 -12.10 -14.89
N LYS A 184 -11.56 -12.57 -14.07
CA LYS A 184 -12.68 -11.81 -13.50
C LYS A 184 -12.22 -10.52 -12.80
N TYR A 185 -11.07 -10.53 -12.13
CA TYR A 185 -10.54 -9.40 -11.39
C TYR A 185 -9.40 -8.66 -12.10
N ARG A 186 -9.16 -8.99 -13.35
CA ARG A 186 -8.03 -8.46 -14.11
C ARG A 186 -8.23 -7.01 -14.52
N TYR A 187 -9.47 -6.60 -14.70
CA TYR A 187 -9.82 -5.26 -15.11
C TYR A 187 -10.75 -4.60 -14.09
N PRO A 188 -10.26 -3.72 -13.24
CA PRO A 188 -11.05 -3.09 -12.18
C PRO A 188 -12.09 -2.10 -12.74
N SER A 189 -13.15 -1.84 -11.98
CA SER A 189 -14.16 -0.83 -12.30
C SER A 189 -13.56 0.55 -12.45
N CYS A 190 -12.72 0.92 -11.51
CA CYS A 190 -11.84 2.08 -11.56
C CYS A 190 -10.60 1.77 -10.72
N SER A 191 -9.61 2.62 -10.80
CA SER A 191 -8.49 2.61 -9.86
C SER A 191 -8.38 3.99 -9.22
N LEU A 192 -7.94 4.02 -7.97
CA LEU A 192 -7.56 5.27 -7.31
C LEU A 192 -6.04 5.40 -7.32
N ARG A 193 -5.57 6.62 -7.37
CA ARG A 193 -4.16 6.98 -7.26
C ARG A 193 -4.02 8.06 -6.21
N PHE A 194 -2.81 8.20 -5.69
CA PHE A 194 -2.48 9.36 -4.87
C PHE A 194 -1.24 10.06 -5.40
N ASP A 195 -1.19 11.36 -5.19
CA ASP A 195 -0.01 12.17 -5.46
C ASP A 195 0.16 13.24 -4.38
N LEU A 196 1.39 13.66 -4.18
CA LEU A 196 1.78 14.62 -3.16
C LEU A 196 2.15 15.93 -3.84
N ILE A 197 1.75 17.05 -3.26
CA ILE A 197 2.16 18.37 -3.72
C ILE A 197 3.69 18.52 -3.67
N ASN A 198 4.25 19.25 -4.63
CA ASN A 198 5.68 19.56 -4.63
C ASN A 198 5.96 20.80 -3.75
N ASN A 199 7.22 20.94 -3.30
CA ASN A 199 7.59 21.97 -2.31
C ASN A 199 7.27 23.41 -2.71
N ASN A 200 7.29 23.74 -4.01
CA ASN A 200 7.06 25.10 -4.52
C ASN A 200 5.80 25.18 -5.39
N GLU A 201 4.92 24.21 -5.28
CA GLU A 201 3.72 24.12 -6.11
C GLU A 201 2.52 24.77 -5.39
N THR A 202 1.77 25.60 -6.11
CA THR A 202 0.48 26.09 -5.58
C THR A 202 -0.57 24.99 -5.64
N ILE A 203 -1.62 25.10 -4.83
CA ILE A 203 -2.74 24.14 -4.83
C ILE A 203 -3.39 24.05 -6.23
N ASP A 204 -3.51 25.18 -6.92
CA ASP A 204 -4.12 25.22 -8.25
C ASP A 204 -3.23 24.58 -9.31
N ASP A 205 -1.93 24.76 -9.24
CA ASP A 205 -0.98 24.07 -10.13
C ASP A 205 -0.92 22.59 -9.83
N PHE A 206 -0.98 22.21 -8.56
CA PHE A 206 -1.10 20.81 -8.14
C PHE A 206 -2.35 20.15 -8.74
N LYS A 207 -3.52 20.79 -8.62
CA LYS A 207 -4.76 20.30 -9.24
C LYS A 207 -4.65 20.18 -10.76
N LYS A 208 -4.04 21.17 -11.42
CA LYS A 208 -3.79 21.11 -12.87
C LYS A 208 -2.88 19.93 -13.24
N ARG A 209 -1.78 19.75 -12.51
CA ARG A 209 -0.84 18.66 -12.72
C ARG A 209 -1.50 17.30 -12.57
N VAL A 210 -2.28 17.10 -11.50
CA VAL A 210 -3.05 15.88 -11.30
C VAL A 210 -4.03 15.64 -12.45
N ASN A 211 -4.77 16.66 -12.89
CA ASN A 211 -5.71 16.57 -14.00
C ASN A 211 -5.03 16.22 -15.34
N VAL A 212 -3.84 16.77 -15.60
CA VAL A 212 -3.05 16.45 -16.80
C VAL A 212 -2.58 14.99 -16.74
N LYS A 213 -2.09 14.55 -15.59
CA LYS A 213 -1.64 13.17 -15.37
C LYS A 213 -2.76 12.16 -15.61
N VAL A 214 -3.94 12.44 -15.05
CA VAL A 214 -5.15 11.63 -15.24
C VAL A 214 -5.54 11.54 -16.73
N ARG A 215 -5.46 12.64 -17.48
CA ARG A 215 -5.72 12.65 -18.92
C ARG A 215 -4.65 11.91 -19.72
N GLY A 216 -3.40 11.95 -19.28
CA GLY A 216 -2.27 11.24 -19.88
C GLY A 216 -2.36 9.73 -19.72
N GLU A 217 -2.74 9.24 -18.55
CA GLU A 217 -2.99 7.81 -18.32
C GLU A 217 -4.14 7.25 -19.17
N ASN A 218 -5.02 8.13 -19.65
CA ASN A 218 -6.12 7.78 -20.56
C ASN A 218 -5.72 7.70 -22.04
N LYS A 219 -4.57 8.26 -22.40
CA LYS A 219 -3.97 8.14 -23.72
C LYS A 219 -2.79 7.18 -23.57
N LYS A 220 -2.85 6.02 -24.19
CA LYS A 220 -1.78 4.99 -24.19
C LYS A 220 -0.45 5.44 -24.83
N ASP A 221 -0.24 6.72 -25.03
CA ASP A 221 0.95 7.29 -25.62
C ASP A 221 1.43 8.46 -24.80
N SER A 222 2.39 8.19 -23.94
CA SER A 222 3.48 9.12 -23.67
C SER A 222 4.46 8.48 -22.68
N GLY A 223 5.59 8.06 -23.21
CA GLY A 223 6.77 7.64 -22.46
C GLY A 223 7.48 8.79 -21.74
N GLU A 224 6.75 9.80 -21.29
CA GLU A 224 7.28 10.85 -20.44
C GLU A 224 7.03 10.49 -18.98
N GLY A 225 8.11 10.10 -18.30
CA GLY A 225 8.15 9.86 -16.88
C GLY A 225 7.53 11.04 -16.12
N SER A 226 6.50 10.78 -15.35
CA SER A 226 5.88 11.80 -14.53
C SER A 226 6.91 12.34 -13.53
N SER A 227 7.17 13.62 -13.57
CA SER A 227 8.13 14.38 -12.76
C SER A 227 7.88 14.35 -11.24
N GLY A 228 7.46 13.30 -10.68
CA GLY A 228 7.22 13.11 -9.25
C GLY A 228 7.35 11.66 -8.83
N SER A 229 7.52 10.74 -9.78
CA SER A 229 7.65 9.31 -9.51
C SER A 229 8.99 8.94 -8.88
N GLU A 230 10.04 9.69 -9.17
CA GLU A 230 11.40 9.39 -8.74
C GLU A 230 11.65 9.55 -7.23
N ARG A 231 10.86 10.37 -6.55
CA ARG A 231 10.96 10.56 -5.10
C ARG A 231 10.39 9.38 -4.30
N TRP A 232 9.53 8.56 -4.91
CA TRP A 232 8.90 7.42 -4.27
C TRP A 232 9.78 6.17 -4.35
N TYR A 233 9.82 5.39 -3.27
CA TYR A 233 10.64 4.18 -3.21
C TYR A 233 10.22 3.14 -4.25
N LEU A 234 8.94 2.80 -4.33
CA LEU A 234 8.43 1.86 -5.35
C LEU A 234 8.18 2.54 -6.69
N GLY A 235 7.72 3.77 -6.66
CA GLY A 235 7.28 4.52 -7.83
C GLY A 235 5.94 4.04 -8.39
N SER A 236 5.32 4.83 -9.25
CA SER A 236 3.97 4.58 -9.77
C SER A 236 3.83 3.24 -10.49
N ALA A 237 4.83 2.83 -11.27
CA ALA A 237 4.80 1.57 -12.02
C ALA A 237 4.66 0.31 -11.15
N ASN A 238 5.19 0.33 -9.93
CA ASN A 238 5.11 -0.80 -9.01
C ASN A 238 4.00 -0.63 -7.97
N ARG A 239 3.79 0.60 -7.49
CA ARG A 239 2.81 0.93 -6.46
C ARG A 239 1.38 0.84 -6.96
N ASP A 240 1.11 1.36 -8.16
CA ASP A 240 -0.24 1.64 -8.64
C ASP A 240 -0.93 0.41 -9.26
N VAL A 241 -0.81 -0.74 -8.59
CA VAL A 241 -1.39 -2.03 -9.01
C VAL A 241 -2.34 -2.56 -7.93
N GLY A 242 -3.53 -2.98 -8.34
CA GLY A 242 -4.55 -3.50 -7.41
C GLY A 242 -5.32 -2.40 -6.69
N SER A 243 -5.85 -2.71 -5.50
CA SER A 243 -6.71 -1.85 -4.67
C SER A 243 -6.08 -1.44 -3.34
N ILE A 244 -4.79 -1.69 -3.20
CA ILE A 244 -4.00 -1.22 -2.06
C ILE A 244 -2.65 -0.73 -2.57
N HIS A 245 -2.35 0.52 -2.27
CA HIS A 245 -1.13 1.17 -2.70
C HIS A 245 -0.40 1.68 -1.46
N SER A 246 0.82 1.23 -1.24
CA SER A 246 1.66 1.74 -0.16
C SER A 246 3.03 2.07 -0.70
N ASP A 247 3.50 3.28 -0.41
CA ASP A 247 4.83 3.72 -0.80
C ASP A 247 5.36 4.72 0.23
N PHE A 248 6.64 5.02 0.16
CA PHE A 248 7.25 6.00 1.05
C PHE A 248 8.28 6.86 0.31
N ILE A 249 8.52 8.01 0.89
CA ILE A 249 9.60 8.92 0.52
C ILE A 249 10.48 9.17 1.72
N ASP A 250 11.78 9.24 1.50
CA ASP A 250 12.75 9.75 2.46
C ASP A 250 13.14 11.18 2.02
N SER A 251 12.95 12.15 2.92
CA SER A 251 13.19 13.57 2.67
C SER A 251 13.76 14.24 3.91
N SER A 252 14.22 15.45 3.80
CA SER A 252 14.50 16.26 4.99
C SER A 252 13.21 16.69 5.68
N ALA A 253 13.26 16.96 6.97
CA ALA A 253 12.10 17.40 7.73
C ALA A 253 11.52 18.71 7.19
N VAL A 254 12.39 19.66 6.82
CA VAL A 254 12.00 20.95 6.23
C VAL A 254 11.30 20.77 4.87
N GLU A 255 11.83 19.90 4.00
CA GLU A 255 11.19 19.63 2.71
C GLU A 255 9.81 18.99 2.90
N LEU A 256 9.69 18.08 3.87
CA LEU A 256 8.42 17.43 4.15
C LEU A 256 7.38 18.41 4.68
N CYS A 257 7.78 19.38 5.48
CA CYS A 257 6.91 20.43 5.99
C CYS A 257 6.22 21.22 4.87
N ASN A 258 6.89 21.38 3.73
CA ASN A 258 6.33 22.07 2.56
C ASN A 258 5.34 21.21 1.75
N ALA A 259 5.38 19.90 1.91
CA ALA A 259 4.47 18.98 1.24
C ALA A 259 3.13 18.85 2.00
N LYS A 260 2.33 19.92 1.99
CA LYS A 260 1.14 20.05 2.85
C LYS A 260 -0.09 19.27 2.37
N PHE A 261 -0.17 18.90 1.10
CA PHE A 261 -1.38 18.33 0.52
C PHE A 261 -1.12 17.02 -0.22
N ILE A 262 -2.04 16.07 -0.05
CA ILE A 262 -2.15 14.87 -0.84
C ILE A 262 -3.47 14.86 -1.60
N ALA A 263 -3.43 14.48 -2.87
CA ALA A 263 -4.62 14.26 -3.68
C ALA A 263 -4.86 12.76 -3.84
N VAL A 264 -6.10 12.33 -3.69
CA VAL A 264 -6.59 11.01 -4.07
C VAL A 264 -7.56 11.19 -5.22
N TYR A 265 -7.29 10.56 -6.34
CA TYR A 265 -8.03 10.77 -7.59
C TYR A 265 -8.28 9.47 -8.35
N PRO A 266 -9.39 9.39 -9.11
CA PRO A 266 -9.71 8.21 -9.89
C PRO A 266 -8.93 8.18 -11.20
N VAL A 267 -8.65 6.95 -11.68
CA VAL A 267 -8.21 6.68 -13.05
C VAL A 267 -9.14 5.66 -13.69
N ASN A 268 -9.18 5.64 -15.01
CA ASN A 268 -10.11 4.81 -15.75
C ASN A 268 -9.94 3.31 -15.44
N GLY A 269 -11.07 2.66 -15.31
CA GLY A 269 -11.26 1.25 -15.36
C GLY A 269 -12.30 0.86 -16.43
N TRP A 270 -13.14 -0.15 -16.18
CA TRP A 270 -14.21 -0.52 -17.13
C TRP A 270 -15.42 0.44 -17.07
N TRP A 271 -15.54 1.23 -16.03
CA TRP A 271 -16.45 2.37 -15.97
C TRP A 271 -15.95 3.48 -16.90
N ARG A 272 -16.51 3.61 -18.09
CA ARG A 272 -16.22 4.68 -19.06
C ARG A 272 -17.50 5.26 -19.62
#